data_ec35a169c81b229af78cd964e71f25d6
#
_entry.id   ec35a169c81b229af78cd964e71f25d6
#
_cell.length_a   1.000
_cell.length_b   1.000
_cell.length_c   1.000
_cell.angle_alpha   90.00
_cell.angle_beta   90.00
_cell.angle_gamma   90.00
#
_symmetry.space_group_name_H-M   'P 1'
#
loop_
_entity.id
_entity.type
_entity.pdbx_description
1 polymer ?
#
loop_
_entity_poly.entity_id
_entity_poly.type
_entity_poly.pdbx_seq_one_letter_code
_entity_poly.pdbx_strand_id
1 'polypeptide(L)'
;MKCFILLLSYIATSYSFYLHMNKNTNWNNLQFSLKEQARKWFIDRAISTGIPWNDLYKKYDDVSEDIYTYKTVKEDQTVDYPDYYTRPFHGYDEGNLNWRAAKEADPATLAIAAGYWPKIGPYKAQEWLRQNITQNIQEYIKKLRVYPKNFPKKALDVGCSIGISTEYLKNCFPNSNIDGIDLSPYFIGVAEYRNVQNKFKFNYIHGNIEKTDLPDASYDFIACNFLFHELPKDAAYNVLKEINRLLTPNGIIAIIDMDPSNLDKQLKNNVFRKWAFESTEPHIYDYYLRDTREMLKETGYVHIKKKTNDPLNSVWLGVKTPKDFLSANYLFDSYNSFFKYSNTGKNYMEYV
;
A
#
# COMPACT_ATOMS: atom_id res chain seq x y z
N MET A 1 29.02 2.67 26.08
CA MET A 1 30.03 1.60 26.04
C MET A 1 29.58 0.31 26.74
N LYS A 2 29.07 0.34 28.00
CA LYS A 2 28.58 -0.89 28.68
C LYS A 2 27.38 -1.61 27.99
N CYS A 3 26.44 -0.91 27.41
CA CYS A 3 25.32 -1.54 26.63
C CYS A 3 25.79 -2.22 25.33
N PHE A 4 26.85 -1.70 24.71
CA PHE A 4 27.37 -2.27 23.46
C PHE A 4 28.12 -3.59 23.71
N ILE A 5 28.81 -3.68 24.86
CA ILE A 5 29.52 -4.90 25.32
C ILE A 5 28.51 -6.00 25.71
N LEU A 6 27.38 -5.63 26.35
CA LEU A 6 26.29 -6.56 26.66
C LEU A 6 25.58 -7.07 25.42
N LEU A 7 25.41 -6.24 24.40
CA LEU A 7 24.83 -6.63 23.12
C LEU A 7 25.76 -7.57 22.35
N LEU A 8 27.07 -7.29 22.32
CA LEU A 8 28.06 -8.16 21.68
C LEU A 8 28.25 -9.48 22.45
N SER A 9 28.15 -9.50 23.79
CA SER A 9 28.15 -10.73 24.58
C SER A 9 26.86 -11.55 24.33
N TYR A 10 25.72 -10.91 24.18
CA TYR A 10 24.45 -11.57 23.84
C TYR A 10 24.49 -12.15 22.42
N ILE A 11 25.06 -11.42 21.46
CA ILE A 11 25.26 -11.91 20.09
C ILE A 11 26.31 -13.03 20.05
N ALA A 12 27.39 -12.93 20.80
CA ALA A 12 28.42 -13.97 20.88
C ALA A 12 27.91 -15.23 21.62
N THR A 13 27.10 -15.07 22.69
CA THR A 13 26.42 -16.21 23.33
C THR A 13 25.34 -16.80 22.44
N SER A 14 24.63 -15.98 21.68
CA SER A 14 23.67 -16.46 20.66
C SER A 14 24.37 -17.20 19.52
N TYR A 15 25.55 -16.73 19.09
CA TYR A 15 26.35 -17.40 18.06
C TYR A 15 27.02 -18.69 18.58
N SER A 16 27.47 -18.70 19.83
CA SER A 16 27.97 -19.92 20.50
C SER A 16 26.83 -20.92 20.78
N PHE A 17 25.65 -20.41 21.13
CA PHE A 17 24.42 -21.19 21.25
C PHE A 17 24.00 -21.77 19.88
N TYR A 18 24.15 -20.98 18.81
CA TYR A 18 23.94 -21.38 17.43
C TYR A 18 24.87 -22.54 17.00
N LEU A 19 26.12 -22.52 17.40
CA LEU A 19 27.09 -23.56 17.09
C LEU A 19 26.96 -24.84 17.95
N HIS A 20 26.31 -24.74 19.14
CA HIS A 20 26.09 -25.87 20.06
C HIS A 20 24.69 -26.49 19.93
N MET A 21 23.77 -25.89 19.19
CA MET A 21 22.47 -26.46 18.92
C MET A 21 22.60 -27.67 18.00
N ASN A 22 22.40 -28.82 18.61
CA ASN A 22 22.42 -30.16 18.05
C ASN A 22 21.66 -30.23 16.71
N LYS A 23 22.11 -31.08 15.78
CA LYS A 23 21.57 -31.33 14.43
C LYS A 23 20.07 -31.68 14.34
N ASN A 24 19.38 -31.76 15.48
CA ASN A 24 17.95 -32.08 15.61
C ASN A 24 17.04 -30.88 15.90
N THR A 25 17.54 -29.66 15.87
CA THR A 25 16.69 -28.47 16.05
C THR A 25 15.89 -28.26 14.78
N ASN A 26 14.56 -28.40 14.87
CA ASN A 26 13.66 -28.15 13.76
C ASN A 26 13.61 -26.63 13.48
N TRP A 27 14.36 -26.19 12.48
CA TRP A 27 14.47 -24.78 12.06
C TRP A 27 13.12 -24.13 11.79
N ASN A 28 12.15 -24.90 11.28
CA ASN A 28 10.80 -24.40 11.02
C ASN A 28 10.10 -24.00 12.33
N ASN A 29 10.27 -24.79 13.41
CA ASN A 29 9.68 -24.46 14.71
C ASN A 29 10.32 -23.22 15.35
N LEU A 30 11.62 -23.01 15.15
CA LEU A 30 12.30 -21.82 15.66
C LEU A 30 11.87 -20.55 14.92
N GLN A 31 11.78 -20.62 13.59
CA GLN A 31 11.30 -19.49 12.76
C GLN A 31 9.85 -19.15 13.07
N PHE A 32 9.00 -20.16 13.23
CA PHE A 32 7.61 -19.98 13.66
C PHE A 32 7.53 -19.25 15.00
N SER A 33 8.28 -19.72 16.02
CA SER A 33 8.33 -19.10 17.34
C SER A 33 8.80 -17.63 17.29
N LEU A 34 9.76 -17.29 16.44
CA LEU A 34 10.27 -15.92 16.28
C LEU A 34 9.25 -15.00 15.61
N LYS A 35 8.54 -15.47 14.59
CA LYS A 35 7.48 -14.70 13.91
C LYS A 35 6.32 -14.41 14.87
N GLU A 36 5.87 -15.41 15.62
CA GLU A 36 4.82 -15.25 16.65
C GLU A 36 5.24 -14.25 17.75
N GLN A 37 6.51 -14.26 18.16
CA GLN A 37 7.03 -13.29 19.11
C GLN A 37 7.06 -11.87 18.54
N ALA A 38 7.49 -11.70 17.29
CA ALA A 38 7.48 -10.41 16.60
C ALA A 38 6.06 -9.86 16.46
N ARG A 39 5.11 -10.72 16.07
CA ARG A 39 3.70 -10.38 15.98
C ARG A 39 3.12 -10.01 17.35
N LYS A 40 3.37 -10.81 18.38
CA LYS A 40 2.93 -10.52 19.75
C LYS A 40 3.49 -9.16 20.21
N TRP A 41 4.77 -8.90 19.99
CA TRP A 41 5.38 -7.61 20.30
C TRP A 41 4.68 -6.43 19.59
N PHE A 42 4.33 -6.60 18.31
CA PHE A 42 3.59 -5.59 17.55
C PHE A 42 2.22 -5.30 18.16
N ILE A 43 1.46 -6.35 18.50
CA ILE A 43 0.13 -6.24 19.12
C ILE A 43 0.23 -5.61 20.51
N ASP A 44 1.13 -6.09 21.37
CA ASP A 44 1.33 -5.56 22.73
C ASP A 44 1.67 -4.05 22.67
N ARG A 45 2.52 -3.68 21.71
CA ARG A 45 2.84 -2.28 21.46
C ARG A 45 1.63 -1.48 20.98
N ALA A 46 0.84 -1.99 20.07
CA ALA A 46 -0.38 -1.35 19.59
C ALA A 46 -1.35 -1.09 20.75
N ILE A 47 -1.59 -2.10 21.58
CA ILE A 47 -2.44 -1.99 22.78
C ILE A 47 -1.88 -0.91 23.73
N SER A 48 -0.57 -0.89 23.95
CA SER A 48 0.08 0.11 24.83
C SER A 48 -0.07 1.56 24.33
N THR A 49 -0.34 1.75 23.04
CA THR A 49 -0.63 3.07 22.44
C THR A 49 -2.11 3.45 22.44
N GLY A 50 -2.95 2.63 23.08
CA GLY A 50 -4.39 2.90 23.22
C GLY A 50 -5.24 2.34 22.07
N ILE A 51 -4.71 1.43 21.26
CA ILE A 51 -5.50 0.74 20.23
C ILE A 51 -6.27 -0.41 20.87
N PRO A 52 -7.61 -0.44 20.77
CA PRO A 52 -8.44 -1.50 21.32
C PRO A 52 -8.40 -2.73 20.39
N TRP A 53 -7.21 -3.36 20.28
CA TRP A 53 -6.95 -4.44 19.33
C TRP A 53 -7.97 -5.58 19.41
N ASN A 54 -8.20 -6.05 20.65
CA ASN A 54 -9.08 -7.19 20.87
C ASN A 54 -10.54 -6.84 20.55
N ASP A 55 -10.99 -5.64 20.85
CA ASP A 55 -12.36 -5.20 20.56
C ASP A 55 -12.60 -5.06 19.06
N LEU A 56 -11.62 -4.48 18.34
CA LEU A 56 -11.68 -4.36 16.88
C LEU A 56 -11.63 -5.73 16.19
N TYR A 57 -10.84 -6.66 16.69
CA TYR A 57 -10.82 -8.03 16.21
C TYR A 57 -12.18 -8.73 16.47
N LYS A 58 -12.65 -8.67 17.72
CA LYS A 58 -13.91 -9.29 18.15
C LYS A 58 -15.11 -8.77 17.38
N LYS A 59 -15.13 -7.50 17.02
CA LYS A 59 -16.19 -6.91 16.17
C LYS A 59 -16.46 -7.74 14.92
N TYR A 60 -15.41 -8.30 14.31
CA TYR A 60 -15.56 -9.16 13.12
C TYR A 60 -15.81 -10.63 13.47
N ASP A 61 -15.43 -11.09 14.66
CA ASP A 61 -15.82 -12.42 15.15
C ASP A 61 -17.33 -12.51 15.40
N ASP A 62 -17.91 -11.45 15.99
CA ASP A 62 -19.34 -11.39 16.31
C ASP A 62 -20.23 -11.40 15.05
N VAL A 63 -19.68 -11.07 13.87
CA VAL A 63 -20.38 -11.06 12.58
C VAL A 63 -19.76 -12.05 11.57
N SER A 64 -19.19 -13.14 12.06
CA SER A 64 -18.47 -14.11 11.23
C SER A 64 -19.31 -14.71 10.11
N GLU A 65 -20.61 -14.96 10.34
CA GLU A 65 -21.52 -15.49 9.34
C GLU A 65 -21.75 -14.52 8.19
N ASP A 66 -21.90 -13.23 8.50
CA ASP A 66 -22.11 -12.19 7.50
C ASP A 66 -20.88 -12.06 6.61
N ILE A 67 -19.68 -11.91 7.21
CA ILE A 67 -18.43 -11.75 6.44
C ILE A 67 -18.10 -13.01 5.63
N TYR A 68 -18.44 -14.20 6.13
CA TYR A 68 -18.29 -15.44 5.39
C TYR A 68 -19.22 -15.48 4.17
N THR A 69 -20.46 -15.06 4.36
CA THR A 69 -21.44 -14.97 3.26
C THR A 69 -20.97 -14.01 2.17
N TYR A 70 -20.51 -12.82 2.56
CA TYR A 70 -19.97 -11.85 1.60
C TYR A 70 -18.73 -12.37 0.89
N LYS A 71 -17.80 -13.04 1.61
CA LYS A 71 -16.66 -13.70 0.97
C LYS A 71 -17.13 -14.67 -0.10
N THR A 72 -18.04 -15.58 0.25
CA THR A 72 -18.52 -16.63 -0.66
C THR A 72 -19.19 -16.06 -1.91
N VAL A 73 -19.95 -14.96 -1.76
CA VAL A 73 -20.63 -14.30 -2.89
C VAL A 73 -19.65 -13.57 -3.80
N LYS A 74 -18.57 -13.01 -3.23
CA LYS A 74 -17.60 -12.18 -3.97
C LYS A 74 -16.40 -12.96 -4.51
N GLU A 75 -16.15 -14.14 -3.96
CA GLU A 75 -15.00 -14.96 -4.35
C GLU A 75 -15.15 -15.49 -5.78
N ASP A 76 -14.24 -15.10 -6.64
CA ASP A 76 -14.09 -15.66 -7.97
C ASP A 76 -13.18 -16.89 -7.90
N GLN A 77 -13.73 -18.05 -8.20
CA GLN A 77 -13.01 -19.34 -8.15
C GLN A 77 -12.01 -19.50 -9.32
N THR A 78 -12.01 -18.60 -10.29
CA THR A 78 -11.12 -18.63 -11.44
C THR A 78 -9.84 -17.82 -11.24
N VAL A 79 -9.73 -17.12 -10.12
CA VAL A 79 -8.55 -16.30 -9.78
C VAL A 79 -7.35 -17.17 -9.48
N ASP A 80 -6.28 -16.98 -10.27
CA ASP A 80 -4.99 -17.61 -10.03
C ASP A 80 -4.18 -16.82 -8.99
N TYR A 81 -3.69 -17.53 -7.97
CA TYR A 81 -2.82 -16.97 -6.96
C TYR A 81 -1.35 -17.14 -7.36
N PRO A 82 -0.56 -16.06 -7.46
CA PRO A 82 0.87 -16.17 -7.71
C PRO A 82 1.58 -16.89 -6.54
N ASP A 83 2.63 -17.62 -6.83
CA ASP A 83 3.40 -18.37 -5.83
C ASP A 83 3.89 -17.49 -4.67
N TYR A 84 4.24 -16.24 -4.94
CA TYR A 84 4.71 -15.32 -3.90
C TYR A 84 3.60 -14.95 -2.92
N TYR A 85 2.33 -14.92 -3.34
CA TYR A 85 1.20 -14.52 -2.52
C TYR A 85 0.73 -15.63 -1.57
N THR A 86 0.97 -16.89 -1.92
CA THR A 86 0.59 -18.06 -1.10
C THR A 86 1.62 -18.42 -0.03
N ARG A 87 2.70 -17.62 0.08
CA ARG A 87 3.76 -17.81 1.09
C ARG A 87 3.42 -17.11 2.41
N PRO A 88 4.07 -17.51 3.52
CA PRO A 88 3.95 -16.79 4.78
C PRO A 88 4.28 -15.30 4.63
N PHE A 89 3.38 -14.44 5.13
CA PHE A 89 3.47 -13.00 4.98
C PHE A 89 2.87 -12.28 6.21
N HIS A 90 3.37 -11.11 6.59
CA HIS A 90 2.92 -10.34 7.74
C HIS A 90 2.86 -11.12 9.08
N GLY A 91 3.62 -12.21 9.20
CA GLY A 91 3.59 -13.09 10.36
C GLY A 91 2.46 -14.14 10.36
N TYR A 92 1.73 -14.26 9.26
CA TYR A 92 0.74 -15.33 9.05
C TYR A 92 1.31 -16.43 8.14
N ASP A 93 1.07 -17.69 8.48
CA ASP A 93 1.58 -18.81 7.68
C ASP A 93 0.86 -18.95 6.33
N GLU A 94 -0.43 -18.61 6.29
CA GLU A 94 -1.23 -18.56 5.07
C GLU A 94 -1.19 -17.17 4.38
N GLY A 95 -0.27 -16.29 4.79
CA GLY A 95 -0.20 -14.92 4.30
C GLY A 95 -1.51 -14.16 4.51
N ASN A 96 -1.99 -13.50 3.45
CA ASN A 96 -3.24 -12.72 3.50
C ASN A 96 -4.50 -13.59 3.22
N LEU A 97 -4.35 -14.91 3.02
CA LEU A 97 -5.45 -15.83 2.69
C LEU A 97 -6.06 -16.48 3.93
N ASN A 98 -6.38 -15.69 4.95
CA ASN A 98 -7.03 -16.20 6.16
C ASN A 98 -7.85 -15.12 6.89
N TRP A 99 -8.81 -15.56 7.73
CA TRP A 99 -9.68 -14.66 8.49
C TRP A 99 -8.95 -13.83 9.55
N ARG A 100 -7.88 -14.37 10.11
CA ARG A 100 -7.11 -13.67 11.13
C ARG A 100 -6.47 -12.40 10.54
N ALA A 101 -5.85 -12.52 9.37
CA ALA A 101 -5.28 -11.37 8.65
C ALA A 101 -6.36 -10.33 8.34
N ALA A 102 -7.52 -10.76 7.81
CA ALA A 102 -8.61 -9.86 7.48
C ALA A 102 -9.18 -9.13 8.71
N LYS A 103 -9.39 -9.83 9.83
CA LYS A 103 -9.93 -9.24 11.07
C LYS A 103 -8.93 -8.33 11.80
N GLU A 104 -7.64 -8.57 11.64
CA GLU A 104 -6.57 -7.75 12.23
C GLU A 104 -6.18 -6.53 11.39
N ALA A 105 -6.62 -6.42 10.15
CA ALA A 105 -6.28 -5.31 9.27
C ALA A 105 -6.72 -3.93 9.82
N ASP A 106 -7.87 -3.86 10.49
CA ASP A 106 -8.38 -2.63 11.11
C ASP A 106 -7.46 -2.11 12.23
N PRO A 107 -7.17 -2.89 13.30
CA PRO A 107 -6.24 -2.43 14.33
C PRO A 107 -4.80 -2.30 13.82
N ALA A 108 -4.35 -3.09 12.84
CA ALA A 108 -3.01 -2.99 12.26
C ALA A 108 -2.78 -1.66 11.56
N THR A 109 -3.75 -1.17 10.79
CA THR A 109 -3.62 0.12 10.10
C THR A 109 -3.58 1.30 11.08
N LEU A 110 -4.30 1.22 12.22
CA LEU A 110 -4.19 2.19 13.30
C LEU A 110 -2.81 2.16 13.97
N ALA A 111 -2.25 0.97 14.19
CA ALA A 111 -0.93 0.78 14.80
C ALA A 111 0.20 1.34 13.91
N ILE A 112 0.11 1.14 12.61
CA ILE A 112 1.05 1.69 11.63
C ILE A 112 1.02 3.22 11.68
N ALA A 113 -0.15 3.84 11.59
CA ALA A 113 -0.29 5.29 11.63
C ALA A 113 0.16 5.90 12.97
N ALA A 114 -0.19 5.27 14.10
CA ALA A 114 0.27 5.70 15.43
C ALA A 114 1.80 5.62 15.56
N GLY A 115 2.46 4.72 14.84
CA GLY A 115 3.91 4.62 14.78
C GLY A 115 4.58 5.86 14.17
N TYR A 116 3.89 6.59 13.29
CA TYR A 116 4.41 7.82 12.67
C TYR A 116 4.21 9.04 13.57
N TRP A 117 3.12 9.07 14.32
CA TRP A 117 2.76 10.19 15.21
C TRP A 117 2.32 9.70 16.61
N PRO A 118 3.25 9.19 17.43
CA PRO A 118 2.90 8.51 18.68
C PRO A 118 2.26 9.40 19.75
N LYS A 119 2.30 10.74 19.56
CA LYS A 119 1.79 11.69 20.56
C LYS A 119 0.35 12.15 20.33
N ILE A 120 -0.24 11.84 19.17
CA ILE A 120 -1.59 12.38 18.80
C ILE A 120 -2.71 11.35 18.91
N GLY A 121 -2.38 10.13 19.29
CA GLY A 121 -3.33 9.02 19.37
C GLY A 121 -3.60 8.33 18.01
N PRO A 122 -4.02 7.06 18.03
CA PRO A 122 -4.05 6.21 16.83
C PRO A 122 -5.06 6.68 15.77
N TYR A 123 -6.25 7.05 16.18
CA TYR A 123 -7.30 7.48 15.23
C TYR A 123 -6.95 8.80 14.55
N LYS A 124 -6.38 9.76 15.31
CA LYS A 124 -5.96 11.04 14.74
C LYS A 124 -4.74 10.88 13.83
N ALA A 125 -3.82 9.98 14.18
CA ALA A 125 -2.68 9.62 13.34
C ALA A 125 -3.14 9.04 12.00
N GLN A 126 -4.11 8.12 12.02
CA GLN A 126 -4.72 7.56 10.81
C GLN A 126 -5.41 8.64 9.97
N GLU A 127 -6.18 9.53 10.59
CA GLU A 127 -6.81 10.64 9.91
C GLU A 127 -5.77 11.52 9.21
N TRP A 128 -4.69 11.90 9.89
CA TRP A 128 -3.61 12.71 9.31
C TRP A 128 -2.91 12.01 8.15
N LEU A 129 -2.61 10.70 8.29
CA LEU A 129 -2.04 9.91 7.22
C LEU A 129 -2.87 10.03 5.94
N ARG A 130 -4.16 9.82 6.06
CA ARG A 130 -5.10 9.80 4.92
C ARG A 130 -5.40 11.21 4.38
N GLN A 131 -5.47 12.22 5.24
CA GLN A 131 -5.62 13.61 4.81
C GLN A 131 -4.43 14.09 4.00
N ASN A 132 -3.20 13.73 4.41
CA ASN A 132 -1.99 14.08 3.66
C ASN A 132 -1.98 13.41 2.28
N ILE A 133 -2.41 12.15 2.17
CA ILE A 133 -2.57 11.47 0.88
C ILE A 133 -3.55 12.24 0.00
N THR A 134 -4.74 12.53 0.53
CA THR A 134 -5.78 13.30 -0.18
C THR A 134 -5.26 14.65 -0.67
N GLN A 135 -4.59 15.39 0.20
CA GLN A 135 -4.02 16.70 -0.13
C GLN A 135 -2.98 16.59 -1.26
N ASN A 136 -2.06 15.63 -1.15
CA ASN A 136 -1.03 15.40 -2.17
C ASN A 136 -1.63 15.09 -3.54
N ILE A 137 -2.67 14.26 -3.61
CA ILE A 137 -3.39 13.91 -4.83
C ILE A 137 -4.10 15.14 -5.40
N GLN A 138 -4.89 15.84 -4.59
CA GLN A 138 -5.67 17.01 -5.03
C GLN A 138 -4.77 18.15 -5.52
N GLU A 139 -3.66 18.42 -4.83
CA GLU A 139 -2.68 19.42 -5.27
C GLU A 139 -2.03 19.06 -6.61
N TYR A 140 -1.73 17.77 -6.83
CA TYR A 140 -1.17 17.31 -8.09
C TYR A 140 -2.16 17.53 -9.24
N ILE A 141 -3.41 17.06 -9.08
CA ILE A 141 -4.47 17.26 -10.09
C ILE A 141 -4.68 18.75 -10.39
N LYS A 142 -4.75 19.58 -9.36
CA LYS A 142 -4.91 21.04 -9.50
C LYS A 142 -3.76 21.69 -10.28
N LYS A 143 -2.52 21.23 -10.07
CA LYS A 143 -1.34 21.76 -10.77
C LYS A 143 -1.33 21.45 -12.26
N LEU A 144 -1.90 20.32 -12.66
CA LEU A 144 -1.98 19.92 -14.07
C LEU A 144 -2.97 20.78 -14.88
N ARG A 145 -3.97 21.41 -14.24
CA ARG A 145 -4.94 22.37 -14.82
C ARG A 145 -5.73 21.90 -16.05
N VAL A 146 -5.70 20.59 -16.34
CA VAL A 146 -6.34 20.01 -17.54
C VAL A 146 -7.59 19.19 -17.22
N TYR A 147 -7.84 18.92 -15.94
CA TYR A 147 -8.94 18.08 -15.51
C TYR A 147 -10.20 18.89 -15.19
N PRO A 148 -11.40 18.36 -15.55
CA PRO A 148 -12.66 19.00 -15.21
C PRO A 148 -12.90 18.96 -13.69
N LYS A 149 -13.75 19.84 -13.18
CA LYS A 149 -14.07 19.96 -11.74
C LYS A 149 -14.57 18.65 -11.09
N ASN A 150 -15.20 17.79 -11.88
CA ASN A 150 -15.75 16.50 -11.43
C ASN A 150 -14.84 15.31 -11.78
N PHE A 151 -13.55 15.54 -11.99
CA PHE A 151 -12.56 14.47 -12.17
C PHE A 151 -12.12 13.92 -10.81
N PRO A 152 -11.92 12.61 -10.70
CA PRO A 152 -12.27 11.55 -11.66
C PRO A 152 -13.76 11.20 -11.60
N LYS A 153 -14.33 10.61 -12.66
CA LYS A 153 -15.68 10.03 -12.64
C LYS A 153 -15.65 8.63 -12.04
N LYS A 154 -14.64 7.84 -12.39
CA LYS A 154 -14.48 6.48 -11.91
C LYS A 154 -13.04 6.26 -11.41
N ALA A 155 -12.89 5.70 -10.22
CA ALA A 155 -11.60 5.39 -9.63
C ALA A 155 -11.54 3.94 -9.15
N LEU A 156 -10.30 3.39 -9.08
CA LEU A 156 -10.01 2.05 -8.56
C LEU A 156 -9.02 2.16 -7.41
N ASP A 157 -9.31 1.47 -6.31
CA ASP A 157 -8.39 1.24 -5.20
C ASP A 157 -7.80 -0.17 -5.32
N VAL A 158 -6.51 -0.25 -5.62
CA VAL A 158 -5.79 -1.50 -5.87
C VAL A 158 -5.10 -1.97 -4.60
N GLY A 159 -5.31 -3.25 -4.24
CA GLY A 159 -4.95 -3.78 -2.93
C GLY A 159 -5.79 -3.12 -1.84
N CYS A 160 -7.12 -3.11 -2.05
CA CYS A 160 -8.04 -2.35 -1.19
C CYS A 160 -8.20 -2.95 0.22
N SER A 161 -7.70 -4.18 0.45
CA SER A 161 -7.81 -4.90 1.72
C SER A 161 -9.27 -4.89 2.22
N ILE A 162 -9.51 -4.54 3.48
CA ILE A 162 -10.85 -4.44 4.06
C ILE A 162 -11.57 -3.11 3.74
N GLY A 163 -11.15 -2.37 2.71
CA GLY A 163 -11.84 -1.20 2.16
C GLY A 163 -11.56 0.13 2.86
N ILE A 164 -10.62 0.21 3.80
CA ILE A 164 -10.31 1.47 4.51
C ILE A 164 -9.78 2.53 3.54
N SER A 165 -8.86 2.18 2.64
CA SER A 165 -8.34 3.09 1.61
C SER A 165 -9.42 3.53 0.64
N THR A 166 -10.35 2.63 0.29
CA THR A 166 -11.49 2.91 -0.59
C THR A 166 -12.41 3.99 0.01
N GLU A 167 -12.69 3.91 1.32
CA GLU A 167 -13.48 4.92 2.04
C GLU A 167 -12.80 6.31 2.00
N TYR A 168 -11.48 6.36 2.21
CA TYR A 168 -10.72 7.62 2.11
C TYR A 168 -10.61 8.14 0.68
N LEU A 169 -10.52 7.24 -0.31
CA LEU A 169 -10.55 7.64 -1.71
C LEU A 169 -11.90 8.26 -2.09
N LYS A 170 -13.01 7.76 -1.52
CA LYS A 170 -14.33 8.38 -1.65
C LYS A 170 -14.39 9.77 -1.03
N ASN A 171 -13.73 9.97 0.10
CA ASN A 171 -13.63 11.30 0.72
C ASN A 171 -12.79 12.26 -0.15
N CYS A 172 -11.74 11.75 -0.81
CA CYS A 172 -10.95 12.54 -1.78
C CYS A 172 -11.79 12.94 -3.00
N PHE A 173 -12.65 12.05 -3.48
CA PHE A 173 -13.47 12.19 -4.67
C PHE A 173 -14.95 11.87 -4.40
N PRO A 174 -15.70 12.77 -3.73
CA PRO A 174 -17.07 12.49 -3.27
C PRO A 174 -18.06 12.13 -4.38
N ASN A 175 -17.85 12.65 -5.58
CA ASN A 175 -18.74 12.45 -6.73
C ASN A 175 -18.36 11.27 -7.63
N SER A 176 -17.27 10.57 -7.33
CA SER A 176 -16.77 9.47 -8.16
C SER A 176 -17.42 8.15 -7.79
N ASN A 177 -17.55 7.27 -8.77
CA ASN A 177 -17.78 5.84 -8.54
C ASN A 177 -16.42 5.22 -8.16
N ILE A 178 -16.38 4.49 -7.07
CA ILE A 178 -15.15 3.87 -6.57
C ILE A 178 -15.34 2.35 -6.57
N ASP A 179 -14.43 1.66 -7.24
CA ASP A 179 -14.26 0.21 -7.14
C ASP A 179 -13.02 -0.10 -6.29
N GLY A 180 -13.02 -1.22 -5.58
CA GLY A 180 -11.86 -1.76 -4.88
C GLY A 180 -11.54 -3.16 -5.40
N ILE A 181 -10.25 -3.49 -5.59
CA ILE A 181 -9.82 -4.83 -5.98
C ILE A 181 -8.77 -5.33 -4.98
N ASP A 182 -8.93 -6.58 -4.55
CA ASP A 182 -7.95 -7.28 -3.71
C ASP A 182 -7.88 -8.75 -4.07
N LEU A 183 -6.71 -9.34 -3.90
CA LEU A 183 -6.46 -10.76 -4.19
C LEU A 183 -6.94 -11.68 -3.07
N SER A 184 -7.19 -11.15 -1.85
CA SER A 184 -7.72 -11.93 -0.74
C SER A 184 -9.25 -11.87 -0.69
N PRO A 185 -9.95 -12.98 -0.93
CA PRO A 185 -11.41 -13.03 -0.76
C PRO A 185 -11.83 -12.84 0.70
N TYR A 186 -10.94 -13.11 1.66
CA TYR A 186 -11.16 -12.85 3.08
C TYR A 186 -11.24 -11.36 3.37
N PHE A 187 -10.33 -10.57 2.79
CA PHE A 187 -10.36 -9.12 2.90
C PHE A 187 -11.60 -8.54 2.22
N ILE A 188 -11.92 -9.01 1.01
CA ILE A 188 -13.13 -8.61 0.29
C ILE A 188 -14.41 -8.91 1.08
N GLY A 189 -14.49 -10.04 1.78
CA GLY A 189 -15.62 -10.36 2.65
C GLY A 189 -15.83 -9.32 3.76
N VAL A 190 -14.75 -8.89 4.41
CA VAL A 190 -14.80 -7.83 5.42
C VAL A 190 -15.08 -6.46 4.79
N ALA A 191 -14.49 -6.16 3.63
CA ALA A 191 -14.72 -4.90 2.91
C ALA A 191 -16.19 -4.75 2.52
N GLU A 192 -16.82 -5.81 2.02
CA GLU A 192 -18.25 -5.78 1.65
C GLU A 192 -19.15 -5.65 2.89
N TYR A 193 -18.84 -6.33 3.99
CA TYR A 193 -19.54 -6.10 5.25
C TYR A 193 -19.49 -4.63 5.66
N ARG A 194 -18.32 -4.00 5.66
CA ARG A 194 -18.15 -2.56 5.95
C ARG A 194 -18.93 -1.67 4.99
N ASN A 195 -18.94 -2.00 3.71
CA ASN A 195 -19.67 -1.32 2.65
C ASN A 195 -21.17 -1.25 2.96
N VAL A 196 -21.76 -2.38 3.35
CA VAL A 196 -23.19 -2.49 3.71
C VAL A 196 -23.47 -1.74 5.01
N GLN A 197 -22.68 -1.97 6.05
CA GLN A 197 -22.89 -1.33 7.36
C GLN A 197 -22.81 0.20 7.29
N ASN A 198 -21.85 0.73 6.52
CA ASN A 198 -21.66 2.17 6.36
C ASN A 198 -22.51 2.78 5.22
N LYS A 199 -23.33 1.97 4.55
CA LYS A 199 -24.22 2.39 3.45
C LYS A 199 -23.46 3.02 2.28
N PHE A 200 -22.22 2.60 2.05
CA PHE A 200 -21.47 2.95 0.86
C PHE A 200 -22.02 2.19 -0.36
N LYS A 201 -21.57 2.59 -1.54
CA LYS A 201 -21.94 1.94 -2.82
C LYS A 201 -20.67 1.60 -3.61
N PHE A 202 -19.70 1.03 -2.92
CA PHE A 202 -18.48 0.55 -3.56
C PHE A 202 -18.75 -0.78 -4.26
N ASN A 203 -18.03 -1.04 -5.34
CA ASN A 203 -17.98 -2.36 -5.94
C ASN A 203 -16.63 -3.00 -5.60
N TYR A 204 -16.66 -4.00 -4.72
CA TYR A 204 -15.47 -4.77 -4.38
C TYR A 204 -15.33 -5.99 -5.27
N ILE A 205 -14.11 -6.21 -5.76
CA ILE A 205 -13.75 -7.22 -6.75
C ILE A 205 -12.67 -8.11 -6.14
N HIS A 206 -12.90 -9.43 -6.10
CA HIS A 206 -11.86 -10.39 -5.85
C HIS A 206 -11.10 -10.65 -7.14
N GLY A 207 -9.80 -10.37 -7.19
CA GLY A 207 -9.04 -10.51 -8.42
C GLY A 207 -7.56 -10.19 -8.29
N ASN A 208 -6.77 -10.73 -9.22
CA ASN A 208 -5.34 -10.47 -9.32
C ASN A 208 -5.07 -9.25 -10.21
N ILE A 209 -4.54 -8.19 -9.61
CA ILE A 209 -4.24 -6.94 -10.33
C ILE A 209 -3.05 -7.04 -11.30
N GLU A 210 -2.29 -8.10 -11.28
CA GLU A 210 -1.27 -8.31 -12.32
C GLU A 210 -1.91 -8.58 -13.70
N LYS A 211 -3.14 -9.10 -13.71
CA LYS A 211 -3.92 -9.38 -14.91
C LYS A 211 -5.39 -9.49 -14.53
N THR A 212 -6.21 -8.56 -14.99
CA THR A 212 -7.65 -8.54 -14.71
C THR A 212 -8.47 -8.70 -16.00
N ASP A 213 -9.73 -9.11 -15.85
CA ASP A 213 -10.72 -9.10 -16.93
C ASP A 213 -11.47 -7.75 -17.02
N LEU A 214 -11.03 -6.73 -16.30
CA LEU A 214 -11.60 -5.39 -16.34
C LEU A 214 -11.37 -4.74 -17.71
N PRO A 215 -12.34 -3.96 -18.23
CA PRO A 215 -12.21 -3.33 -19.55
C PRO A 215 -11.05 -2.33 -19.62
N ASP A 216 -10.42 -2.25 -20.79
CA ASP A 216 -9.43 -1.21 -21.10
C ASP A 216 -10.01 0.18 -20.89
N ALA A 217 -9.17 1.12 -20.47
CA ALA A 217 -9.51 2.54 -20.34
C ALA A 217 -10.84 2.78 -19.58
N SER A 218 -11.05 2.06 -18.48
CA SER A 218 -12.28 2.09 -17.70
C SER A 218 -12.20 2.94 -16.43
N TYR A 219 -11.01 3.42 -16.05
CA TYR A 219 -10.81 4.24 -14.85
C TYR A 219 -10.05 5.53 -15.16
N ASP A 220 -10.48 6.63 -14.54
CA ASP A 220 -9.83 7.94 -14.67
C ASP A 220 -8.68 8.11 -13.66
N PHE A 221 -8.80 7.42 -12.52
CA PHE A 221 -7.84 7.47 -11.41
C PHE A 221 -7.68 6.10 -10.78
N ILE A 222 -6.43 5.68 -10.54
CA ILE A 222 -6.14 4.43 -9.84
C ILE A 222 -5.16 4.71 -8.72
N ALA A 223 -5.50 4.27 -7.50
CA ALA A 223 -4.64 4.36 -6.33
C ALA A 223 -4.15 2.98 -5.90
N CYS A 224 -2.90 2.90 -5.48
CA CYS A 224 -2.30 1.74 -4.81
C CYS A 224 -1.78 2.21 -3.45
N ASN A 225 -2.35 1.68 -2.37
CA ASN A 225 -1.99 2.08 -1.02
C ASN A 225 -1.25 0.95 -0.31
N PHE A 226 0.06 1.11 -0.06
CA PHE A 226 0.88 0.16 0.70
C PHE A 226 0.91 -1.25 0.08
N LEU A 227 1.03 -1.33 -1.24
CA LEU A 227 1.04 -2.58 -1.99
C LEU A 227 2.42 -2.91 -2.57
N PHE A 228 3.15 -1.91 -3.09
CA PHE A 228 4.33 -2.16 -3.91
C PHE A 228 5.51 -2.77 -3.14
N HIS A 229 5.59 -2.52 -1.82
CA HIS A 229 6.61 -3.14 -0.97
C HIS A 229 6.38 -4.64 -0.74
N GLU A 230 5.17 -5.12 -0.96
CA GLU A 230 4.78 -6.52 -0.84
C GLU A 230 5.07 -7.33 -2.12
N LEU A 231 5.27 -6.66 -3.26
CA LEU A 231 5.39 -7.32 -4.56
C LEU A 231 6.84 -7.64 -4.91
N PRO A 232 7.15 -8.79 -5.52
CA PRO A 232 8.40 -9.00 -6.24
C PRO A 232 8.48 -8.05 -7.45
N LYS A 233 9.70 -7.80 -7.95
CA LYS A 233 9.94 -6.81 -9.02
C LYS A 233 9.07 -7.04 -10.26
N ASP A 234 9.01 -8.28 -10.73
CA ASP A 234 8.27 -8.61 -11.95
C ASP A 234 6.77 -8.41 -11.78
N ALA A 235 6.20 -8.79 -10.61
CA ALA A 235 4.81 -8.53 -10.27
C ALA A 235 4.51 -7.02 -10.22
N ALA A 236 5.41 -6.22 -9.64
CA ALA A 236 5.26 -4.76 -9.63
C ALA A 236 5.20 -4.16 -11.04
N TYR A 237 6.01 -4.67 -11.98
CA TYR A 237 5.93 -4.26 -13.40
C TYR A 237 4.62 -4.72 -14.06
N ASN A 238 4.16 -5.94 -13.79
CA ASN A 238 2.89 -6.45 -14.31
C ASN A 238 1.72 -5.59 -13.82
N VAL A 239 1.69 -5.28 -12.53
CA VAL A 239 0.70 -4.38 -11.92
C VAL A 239 0.73 -3.00 -12.59
N LEU A 240 1.89 -2.40 -12.82
CA LEU A 240 1.99 -1.08 -13.48
C LEU A 240 1.49 -1.11 -14.92
N LYS A 241 1.77 -2.18 -15.67
CA LYS A 241 1.28 -2.36 -17.04
C LYS A 241 -0.23 -2.54 -17.08
N GLU A 242 -0.76 -3.34 -16.15
CA GLU A 242 -2.20 -3.57 -16.06
C GLU A 242 -2.93 -2.29 -15.65
N ILE A 243 -2.43 -1.56 -14.66
CA ILE A 243 -2.98 -0.24 -14.29
C ILE A 243 -2.94 0.72 -15.48
N ASN A 244 -1.84 0.71 -16.27
CA ASN A 244 -1.77 1.53 -17.48
C ASN A 244 -2.85 1.12 -18.50
N ARG A 245 -3.12 -0.18 -18.69
CA ARG A 245 -4.20 -0.66 -19.57
C ARG A 245 -5.56 -0.16 -19.09
N LEU A 246 -5.83 -0.27 -17.79
CA LEU A 246 -7.10 0.11 -17.16
C LEU A 246 -7.38 1.62 -17.14
N LEU A 247 -6.34 2.46 -17.09
CA LEU A 247 -6.51 3.90 -17.09
C LEU A 247 -6.99 4.42 -18.45
N THR A 248 -7.90 5.39 -18.39
CA THR A 248 -8.29 6.20 -19.56
C THR A 248 -7.09 7.01 -20.08
N PRO A 249 -7.08 7.49 -21.33
CA PRO A 249 -6.09 8.45 -21.79
C PRO A 249 -6.04 9.67 -20.85
N ASN A 250 -4.85 10.07 -20.44
CA ASN A 250 -4.60 11.07 -19.37
C ASN A 250 -5.10 10.66 -17.97
N GLY A 251 -5.47 9.41 -17.74
CA GLY A 251 -5.77 8.91 -16.40
C GLY A 251 -4.56 9.00 -15.46
N ILE A 252 -4.80 9.10 -14.17
CA ILE A 252 -3.77 9.30 -13.15
C ILE A 252 -3.58 8.03 -12.33
N ILE A 253 -2.32 7.66 -12.11
CA ILE A 253 -1.91 6.70 -11.07
C ILE A 253 -1.40 7.45 -9.83
N ALA A 254 -1.74 6.94 -8.64
CA ALA A 254 -1.15 7.31 -7.37
C ALA A 254 -0.63 6.06 -6.64
N ILE A 255 0.66 6.02 -6.32
CA ILE A 255 1.27 4.97 -5.51
C ILE A 255 1.67 5.59 -4.17
N ILE A 256 1.09 5.10 -3.10
CA ILE A 256 1.37 5.51 -1.73
C ILE A 256 2.09 4.36 -1.06
N ASP A 257 3.37 4.57 -0.74
CA ASP A 257 4.16 3.49 -0.13
C ASP A 257 5.35 4.04 0.65
N MET A 258 6.02 3.16 1.38
CA MET A 258 7.23 3.50 2.13
C MET A 258 8.29 4.07 1.21
N ASP A 259 8.92 5.15 1.67
CA ASP A 259 10.09 5.69 1.00
C ASP A 259 11.34 4.93 1.49
N PRO A 260 12.05 4.19 0.61
CA PRO A 260 13.23 3.43 1.03
C PRO A 260 14.26 4.25 1.79
N SER A 261 14.47 5.52 1.39
CA SER A 261 15.43 6.41 2.04
C SER A 261 14.99 6.84 3.45
N ASN A 262 13.69 6.97 3.71
CA ASN A 262 13.16 7.29 5.02
C ASN A 262 13.11 6.05 5.93
N LEU A 263 12.78 4.90 5.36
CA LEU A 263 12.74 3.63 6.07
C LEU A 263 14.13 3.25 6.62
N ASP A 264 15.18 3.36 5.80
CA ASP A 264 16.57 3.13 6.26
C ASP A 264 16.93 4.04 7.44
N LYS A 265 16.62 5.33 7.36
CA LYS A 265 16.86 6.28 8.46
C LYS A 265 16.14 5.89 9.75
N GLN A 266 14.89 5.41 9.66
CA GLN A 266 14.10 5.03 10.83
C GLN A 266 14.53 3.70 11.44
N LEU A 267 14.97 2.76 10.63
CA LEU A 267 15.38 1.43 11.08
C LEU A 267 16.85 1.37 11.53
N LYS A 268 17.70 2.29 11.04
CA LYS A 268 19.16 2.31 11.30
C LYS A 268 19.54 2.23 12.78
N ASN A 269 18.74 2.83 13.66
CA ASN A 269 19.03 2.92 15.08
C ASN A 269 18.33 1.84 15.93
N ASN A 270 17.56 0.94 15.32
CA ASN A 270 16.82 -0.10 16.02
C ASN A 270 16.91 -1.44 15.29
N VAL A 271 17.98 -2.17 15.59
CA VAL A 271 18.32 -3.46 14.94
C VAL A 271 17.18 -4.48 15.10
N PHE A 272 16.53 -4.53 16.26
CA PHE A 272 15.42 -5.46 16.50
C PHE A 272 14.21 -5.10 15.64
N ARG A 273 13.84 -3.81 15.57
CA ARG A 273 12.73 -3.35 14.72
C ARG A 273 13.01 -3.61 13.25
N LYS A 274 14.26 -3.37 12.82
CA LYS A 274 14.70 -3.67 11.45
C LYS A 274 14.55 -5.15 11.15
N TRP A 275 15.08 -6.00 12.01
CA TRP A 275 14.97 -7.45 11.85
C TRP A 275 13.52 -7.93 11.85
N ALA A 276 12.68 -7.47 12.79
CA ALA A 276 11.27 -7.84 12.85
C ALA A 276 10.53 -7.46 11.56
N PHE A 277 10.76 -6.25 11.07
CA PHE A 277 10.16 -5.77 9.82
C PHE A 277 10.64 -6.60 8.61
N GLU A 278 11.94 -6.75 8.43
CA GLU A 278 12.54 -7.50 7.31
C GLU A 278 12.19 -9.00 7.34
N SER A 279 11.89 -9.56 8.50
CA SER A 279 11.47 -10.97 8.62
C SER A 279 9.99 -11.20 8.29
N THR A 280 9.16 -10.16 8.27
CA THR A 280 7.73 -10.22 7.93
C THR A 280 7.43 -9.74 6.51
N GLU A 281 8.40 -9.08 5.84
CA GLU A 281 8.27 -8.50 4.52
C GLU A 281 9.24 -9.16 3.52
N PRO A 282 8.89 -10.28 2.89
CA PRO A 282 9.83 -11.09 2.11
C PRO A 282 10.41 -10.38 0.88
N HIS A 283 9.73 -9.36 0.35
CA HIS A 283 10.16 -8.61 -0.83
C HIS A 283 10.77 -7.24 -0.53
N ILE A 284 10.99 -6.91 0.75
CA ILE A 284 11.43 -5.57 1.15
C ILE A 284 12.81 -5.19 0.62
N TYR A 285 13.74 -6.15 0.54
CA TYR A 285 15.07 -5.89 -0.01
C TYR A 285 15.02 -5.60 -1.51
N ASP A 286 14.19 -6.32 -2.24
CA ASP A 286 13.94 -6.06 -3.65
C ASP A 286 13.28 -4.68 -3.85
N TYR A 287 12.34 -4.33 -2.98
CA TYR A 287 11.70 -3.02 -2.96
C TYR A 287 12.69 -1.87 -2.72
N TYR A 288 13.68 -2.03 -1.82
CA TYR A 288 14.70 -1.00 -1.57
C TYR A 288 15.55 -0.66 -2.78
N LEU A 289 15.76 -1.61 -3.67
CA LEU A 289 16.60 -1.45 -4.85
C LEU A 289 15.85 -0.90 -6.07
N ARG A 290 14.53 -0.69 -5.97
CA ARG A 290 13.71 -0.22 -7.08
C ARG A 290 13.75 1.28 -7.22
N ASP A 291 13.87 1.74 -8.45
CA ASP A 291 13.57 3.12 -8.82
C ASP A 291 12.12 3.22 -9.31
N THR A 292 11.21 3.60 -8.41
CA THR A 292 9.78 3.76 -8.73
C THR A 292 9.55 4.78 -9.86
N ARG A 293 10.38 5.82 -9.97
CA ARG A 293 10.28 6.80 -11.05
C ARG A 293 10.58 6.15 -12.40
N GLU A 294 11.65 5.36 -12.46
CA GLU A 294 12.05 4.69 -13.69
C GLU A 294 11.03 3.64 -14.10
N MET A 295 10.55 2.82 -13.16
CA MET A 295 9.47 1.87 -13.41
C MET A 295 8.21 2.53 -13.99
N LEU A 296 7.81 3.69 -13.45
CA LEU A 296 6.67 4.45 -13.97
C LEU A 296 6.93 4.94 -15.41
N LYS A 297 8.14 5.43 -15.72
CA LYS A 297 8.48 5.86 -17.10
C LYS A 297 8.44 4.68 -18.07
N GLU A 298 9.07 3.57 -17.72
CA GLU A 298 9.15 2.36 -18.54
C GLU A 298 7.77 1.75 -18.80
N THR A 299 6.82 1.96 -17.91
CA THR A 299 5.45 1.48 -18.03
C THR A 299 4.47 2.52 -18.60
N GLY A 300 4.99 3.63 -19.16
CA GLY A 300 4.22 4.57 -19.97
C GLY A 300 3.55 5.70 -19.19
N TYR A 301 4.15 6.14 -18.09
CA TYR A 301 3.66 7.31 -17.35
C TYR A 301 4.58 8.52 -17.54
N VAL A 302 3.96 9.70 -17.59
CA VAL A 302 4.61 11.03 -17.71
C VAL A 302 4.18 11.95 -16.57
N HIS A 303 4.74 13.13 -16.48
CA HIS A 303 4.49 14.11 -15.40
C HIS A 303 4.69 13.52 -13.99
N ILE A 304 5.64 12.61 -13.86
CA ILE A 304 5.89 11.87 -12.62
C ILE A 304 6.38 12.83 -11.54
N LYS A 305 5.67 12.81 -10.40
CA LYS A 305 6.01 13.57 -9.19
C LYS A 305 6.06 12.65 -7.98
N LYS A 306 7.08 12.84 -7.13
CA LYS A 306 7.17 12.29 -5.79
C LYS A 306 6.86 13.39 -4.78
N LYS A 307 6.04 13.09 -3.78
CA LYS A 307 5.73 13.99 -2.67
C LYS A 307 5.88 13.23 -1.35
N THR A 308 6.45 13.88 -0.36
CA THR A 308 6.46 13.32 1.01
C THR A 308 5.03 13.33 1.56
N ASN A 309 4.62 12.22 2.15
CA ASN A 309 3.31 12.09 2.78
C ASN A 309 3.38 12.23 4.30
N ASP A 310 4.32 11.55 4.89
CA ASP A 310 4.55 11.45 6.33
C ASP A 310 6.02 11.07 6.59
N PRO A 311 6.48 10.89 7.83
CA PRO A 311 7.88 10.59 8.11
C PRO A 311 8.46 9.35 7.43
N LEU A 312 7.60 8.42 6.98
CA LEU A 312 8.05 7.18 6.35
C LEU A 312 7.66 7.10 4.87
N ASN A 313 6.45 7.53 4.51
CA ASN A 313 5.85 7.26 3.22
C ASN A 313 5.97 8.42 2.24
N SER A 314 5.95 8.09 0.96
CA SER A 314 5.84 9.04 -0.15
C SER A 314 4.65 8.69 -1.04
N VAL A 315 4.14 9.71 -1.74
CA VAL A 315 3.15 9.55 -2.81
C VAL A 315 3.84 9.78 -4.14
N TRP A 316 3.82 8.77 -5.00
CA TRP A 316 4.21 8.88 -6.39
C TRP A 316 2.97 9.08 -7.24
N LEU A 317 3.01 10.04 -8.14
CA LEU A 317 1.91 10.41 -9.02
C LEU A 317 2.40 10.45 -10.45
N GLY A 318 1.61 9.93 -11.39
CA GLY A 318 1.93 9.92 -12.80
C GLY A 318 0.68 9.98 -13.66
N VAL A 319 0.80 10.49 -14.88
CA VAL A 319 -0.26 10.54 -15.89
C VAL A 319 0.03 9.49 -16.95
N LYS A 320 -0.96 8.69 -17.32
CA LYS A 320 -0.84 7.77 -18.46
C LYS A 320 -0.58 8.55 -19.73
N THR A 321 0.47 8.17 -20.45
CA THR A 321 0.78 8.76 -21.76
C THR A 321 -0.34 8.49 -22.76
N PRO A 322 -0.91 9.49 -23.45
CA PRO A 322 -1.84 9.28 -24.54
C PRO A 322 -1.20 8.45 -25.66
N LYS A 323 -1.95 7.56 -26.31
CA LYS A 323 -1.43 6.73 -27.42
C LYS A 323 -0.81 7.56 -28.55
N ASP A 324 -1.34 8.77 -28.78
CA ASP A 324 -0.88 9.68 -29.84
C ASP A 324 0.37 10.50 -29.44
N PHE A 325 0.81 10.40 -28.18
CA PHE A 325 1.98 11.14 -27.68
C PHE A 325 3.32 10.57 -28.19
N LEU A 326 3.29 9.37 -28.74
CA LEU A 326 4.46 8.74 -29.39
C LEU A 326 4.71 9.28 -30.80
N SER A 327 3.78 10.06 -31.39
CA SER A 327 4.04 10.85 -32.60
C SER A 327 4.68 12.18 -32.20
N ALA A 328 5.89 12.44 -32.73
CA ALA A 328 6.81 13.52 -32.34
C ALA A 328 6.25 14.96 -32.32
N ASN A 329 5.01 15.18 -32.75
CA ASN A 329 4.40 16.51 -32.84
C ASN A 329 3.68 16.95 -31.54
N TYR A 330 3.28 16.03 -30.67
CA TYR A 330 2.55 16.38 -29.43
C TYR A 330 3.47 16.92 -28.32
N LEU A 331 4.74 16.51 -28.33
CA LEU A 331 5.75 17.03 -27.39
C LEU A 331 6.01 18.54 -27.63
N PHE A 332 5.94 18.99 -28.87
CA PHE A 332 6.21 20.38 -29.23
C PHE A 332 5.02 21.29 -28.93
N ASP A 333 3.79 20.84 -29.13
CA ASP A 333 2.59 21.66 -28.91
C ASP A 333 2.19 21.74 -27.42
N SER A 334 2.36 20.68 -26.66
CA SER A 334 2.14 20.71 -25.20
C SER A 334 3.23 21.50 -24.48
N TYR A 335 4.49 21.43 -24.95
CA TYR A 335 5.59 22.24 -24.45
C TYR A 335 5.34 23.74 -24.79
N ASN A 336 4.92 24.04 -26.00
CA ASN A 336 4.62 25.41 -26.44
C ASN A 336 3.31 25.97 -25.86
N SER A 337 2.29 25.15 -25.61
CA SER A 337 1.09 25.61 -24.89
C SER A 337 1.39 25.86 -23.42
N PHE A 338 2.27 25.09 -22.79
CA PHE A 338 2.75 25.33 -21.44
C PHE A 338 3.52 26.68 -21.33
N PHE A 339 4.33 27.01 -22.33
CA PHE A 339 5.08 28.28 -22.38
C PHE A 339 4.25 29.50 -22.87
N LYS A 340 3.22 29.29 -23.70
CA LYS A 340 2.34 30.41 -24.14
C LYS A 340 1.47 30.95 -23.00
N TYR A 341 1.13 30.14 -22.01
CA TYR A 341 0.40 30.56 -20.80
C TYR A 341 1.29 31.11 -19.69
N SER A 342 2.63 30.91 -19.75
CA SER A 342 3.57 31.43 -18.76
C SER A 342 4.10 32.84 -19.07
N ASN A 343 3.80 33.41 -20.25
CA ASN A 343 4.27 34.75 -20.67
C ASN A 343 3.45 35.92 -20.09
N THR A 344 2.70 35.71 -19.00
CA THR A 344 2.23 36.79 -18.14
C THR A 344 3.21 37.04 -16.99
N GLY A 345 4.43 37.45 -17.31
CA GLY A 345 5.26 38.31 -16.48
C GLY A 345 5.81 37.80 -15.14
N LYS A 346 6.01 36.47 -14.93
CA LYS A 346 6.82 35.97 -13.80
C LYS A 346 7.70 34.80 -14.23
N ASN A 347 9.01 34.99 -14.14
CA ASN A 347 10.02 33.95 -14.34
C ASN A 347 9.87 32.85 -13.29
N TYR A 348 9.49 31.65 -13.74
CA TYR A 348 9.54 30.43 -12.93
C TYR A 348 10.69 29.54 -13.42
N MET A 349 11.93 30.02 -13.29
CA MET A 349 13.15 29.25 -13.54
C MET A 349 13.76 28.60 -12.28
N GLU A 350 13.02 28.45 -11.18
CA GLU A 350 13.59 27.96 -9.92
C GLU A 350 13.11 26.57 -9.47
N TYR A 351 12.47 25.79 -10.32
CA TYR A 351 12.11 24.42 -9.91
C TYR A 351 12.24 23.43 -11.08
N VAL A 352 13.50 23.20 -11.50
CA VAL A 352 13.86 21.99 -12.27
C VAL A 352 14.64 21.04 -11.38
#